data_7e9d1d2ee0ba9c118ca89c8fa387d2cf
#
_entry.id   7e9d1d2ee0ba9c118ca89c8fa387d2cf
#
_cell.length_a   1.000
_cell.length_b   1.000
_cell.length_c   1.000
_cell.angle_alpha   90.00
_cell.angle_beta   90.00
_cell.angle_gamma   90.00
#
_symmetry.space_group_name_H-M   'P 1'
#
loop_
_entity.id
_entity.type
_entity.pdbx_description
1 polymer ?
#
loop_
_entity_poly.entity_id
_entity_poly.type
_entity_poly.pdbx_seq_one_letter_code
_entity_poly.pdbx_strand_id
1 'polypeptide(L)'
;MKENFSIRLISNDEIQKVTDWARLEGFAPGFDDISIYKNTDKKGIWVGCLDNDPIGSIACVKYNSSYGFIGLFIVKKEFRNMGYGVRLWKHALDYLKNVGCIGLEAAPNRLDDYQRWGFKKSSITNRWKLEGIQDLPNGNFYKDDNTFSVVPGNQIPPEAVLIYDSQREPTPRPHFLNDWLKNSFGNVSALVDNNGMCHGFGRIRPCMLQDNNKGWRIGPLLADTPPLAELLIRKLVRNLEAQILLDCSNLNPYANYLLSSMGFKEISQTYRMYKGIQPSCPMNQVYGLACLELG
;
A
#
# COMPACT_ATOMS: atom_id res chain seq x y z
N MET A 1 15.40 21.63 -31.63
CA MET A 1 15.28 20.19 -31.76
C MET A 1 13.94 19.76 -31.18
N LYS A 2 13.15 18.89 -31.83
CA LYS A 2 11.91 18.35 -31.23
C LYS A 2 12.33 17.44 -30.08
N GLU A 3 11.89 17.76 -28.87
CA GLU A 3 12.06 16.89 -27.70
C GLU A 3 11.42 15.53 -27.98
N ASN A 4 12.21 14.45 -27.88
CA ASN A 4 11.74 13.08 -28.15
C ASN A 4 11.27 12.44 -26.85
N PHE A 5 10.01 12.70 -26.49
CA PHE A 5 9.40 12.05 -25.33
C PHE A 5 8.76 10.71 -25.73
N SER A 6 9.16 9.65 -25.07
CA SER A 6 8.63 8.31 -25.23
C SER A 6 8.11 7.72 -23.91
N ILE A 7 7.22 6.73 -23.99
CA ILE A 7 6.72 5.98 -22.83
C ILE A 7 7.00 4.51 -23.09
N ARG A 8 7.63 3.85 -22.13
CA ARG A 8 7.96 2.42 -22.20
C ARG A 8 7.85 1.74 -20.85
N LEU A 9 7.85 0.42 -20.85
CA LEU A 9 7.89 -0.36 -19.60
C LEU A 9 9.19 -0.09 -18.84
N ILE A 10 9.08 -0.09 -17.51
CA ILE A 10 10.23 0.02 -16.60
C ILE A 10 11.17 -1.19 -16.80
N SER A 11 12.47 -0.93 -16.88
CA SER A 11 13.51 -1.97 -16.83
C SER A 11 13.88 -2.32 -15.38
N ASN A 12 14.64 -3.40 -15.16
CA ASN A 12 15.03 -3.81 -13.81
C ASN A 12 16.03 -2.82 -13.17
N ASP A 13 16.94 -2.28 -13.96
CA ASP A 13 17.95 -1.30 -13.56
C ASP A 13 17.34 0.08 -13.20
N GLU A 14 16.10 0.34 -13.57
CA GLU A 14 15.38 1.58 -13.24
C GLU A 14 14.56 1.49 -11.96
N ILE A 15 14.34 0.29 -11.42
CA ILE A 15 13.55 0.09 -10.20
C ILE A 15 14.09 0.94 -9.06
N GLN A 16 15.41 0.93 -8.84
CA GLN A 16 16.01 1.73 -7.77
C GLN A 16 15.79 3.24 -8.00
N LYS A 17 15.89 3.72 -9.24
CA LYS A 17 15.64 5.11 -9.58
C LYS A 17 14.21 5.55 -9.25
N VAL A 18 13.21 4.74 -9.60
CA VAL A 18 11.80 5.02 -9.28
C VAL A 18 11.54 4.91 -7.77
N THR A 19 12.21 3.99 -7.09
CA THR A 19 12.16 3.87 -5.63
C THR A 19 12.69 5.14 -4.95
N ASP A 20 13.81 5.69 -5.43
CA ASP A 20 14.37 6.95 -4.92
C ASP A 20 13.43 8.14 -5.17
N TRP A 21 12.77 8.21 -6.33
CA TRP A 21 11.77 9.23 -6.59
C TRP A 21 10.58 9.10 -5.63
N ALA A 22 10.06 7.87 -5.41
CA ALA A 22 8.97 7.64 -4.45
C ALA A 22 9.37 8.04 -3.03
N ARG A 23 10.62 7.75 -2.61
CA ARG A 23 11.17 8.22 -1.33
C ARG A 23 11.17 9.74 -1.22
N LEU A 24 11.68 10.44 -2.23
CA LEU A 24 11.76 11.91 -2.26
C LEU A 24 10.38 12.59 -2.25
N GLU A 25 9.36 11.93 -2.79
CA GLU A 25 7.97 12.41 -2.75
C GLU A 25 7.23 11.99 -1.45
N GLY A 26 7.92 11.34 -0.49
CA GLY A 26 7.35 10.98 0.82
C GLY A 26 6.47 9.73 0.83
N PHE A 27 6.56 8.87 -0.19
CA PHE A 27 5.74 7.64 -0.26
C PHE A 27 6.17 6.60 0.77
N ALA A 28 7.41 6.69 1.27
CA ALA A 28 8.02 5.71 2.17
C ALA A 28 8.01 4.28 1.59
N PRO A 29 8.60 4.06 0.40
CA PRO A 29 8.64 2.75 -0.23
C PRO A 29 9.49 1.76 0.57
N GLY A 30 9.12 0.48 0.56
CA GLY A 30 9.99 -0.60 0.98
C GLY A 30 11.10 -0.87 -0.04
N PHE A 31 12.16 -1.57 0.39
CA PHE A 31 13.34 -1.79 -0.45
C PHE A 31 13.05 -2.56 -1.75
N ASP A 32 12.05 -3.43 -1.74
CA ASP A 32 11.71 -4.30 -2.88
C ASP A 32 10.26 -4.15 -3.34
N ASP A 33 9.55 -3.16 -2.84
CA ASP A 33 8.13 -2.97 -3.13
C ASP A 33 7.86 -2.86 -4.63
N ILE A 34 8.65 -2.07 -5.37
CA ILE A 34 8.45 -1.85 -6.81
C ILE A 34 8.73 -3.11 -7.64
N SER A 35 9.67 -3.97 -7.21
CA SER A 35 9.89 -5.27 -7.84
C SER A 35 8.65 -6.16 -7.73
N ILE A 36 8.02 -6.19 -6.54
CA ILE A 36 6.77 -6.94 -6.32
C ILE A 36 5.63 -6.34 -7.17
N TYR A 37 5.52 -5.02 -7.24
CA TYR A 37 4.52 -4.35 -8.07
C TYR A 37 4.67 -4.73 -9.55
N LYS A 38 5.91 -4.77 -10.05
CA LYS A 38 6.22 -5.19 -11.41
C LYS A 38 5.86 -6.65 -11.67
N ASN A 39 6.04 -7.54 -10.66
CA ASN A 39 5.66 -8.95 -10.78
C ASN A 39 4.14 -9.13 -10.74
N THR A 40 3.41 -8.29 -10.01
CA THR A 40 1.94 -8.32 -9.93
C THR A 40 1.31 -8.11 -11.30
N ASP A 41 1.82 -7.15 -12.08
CA ASP A 41 1.47 -6.94 -13.49
C ASP A 41 2.72 -6.58 -14.29
N LYS A 42 3.24 -7.53 -15.06
CA LYS A 42 4.47 -7.36 -15.83
C LYS A 42 4.43 -6.23 -16.87
N LYS A 43 3.23 -5.73 -17.19
CA LYS A 43 3.00 -4.59 -18.09
C LYS A 43 2.44 -3.36 -17.37
N GLY A 44 2.42 -3.38 -16.05
CA GLY A 44 1.74 -2.37 -15.22
C GLY A 44 2.59 -1.18 -14.82
N ILE A 45 3.92 -1.18 -15.02
CA ILE A 45 4.77 -0.04 -14.62
C ILE A 45 5.48 0.56 -15.83
N TRP A 46 5.31 1.87 -15.98
CA TRP A 46 5.80 2.62 -17.13
C TRP A 46 6.69 3.78 -16.70
N VAL A 47 7.68 4.09 -17.54
CA VAL A 47 8.51 5.29 -17.42
C VAL A 47 8.33 6.18 -18.64
N GLY A 48 8.23 7.48 -18.39
CA GLY A 48 8.29 8.51 -19.40
C GLY A 48 9.73 8.97 -19.55
N CYS A 49 10.27 8.91 -20.77
CA CYS A 49 11.65 9.24 -21.07
C CYS A 49 11.73 10.45 -22.00
N LEU A 50 12.67 11.35 -21.76
CA LEU A 50 13.06 12.43 -22.64
C LEU A 50 14.46 12.11 -23.17
N ASP A 51 14.62 12.01 -24.49
CA ASP A 51 15.88 11.60 -25.13
C ASP A 51 16.52 10.35 -24.48
N ASN A 52 15.70 9.33 -24.16
CA ASN A 52 15.96 8.08 -23.45
C ASN A 52 16.18 8.19 -21.94
N ASP A 53 16.33 9.35 -21.35
CA ASP A 53 16.46 9.51 -19.90
C ASP A 53 15.08 9.47 -19.22
N PRO A 54 14.86 8.59 -18.21
CA PRO A 54 13.62 8.57 -17.45
C PRO A 54 13.42 9.86 -16.63
N ILE A 55 12.28 10.53 -16.86
CA ILE A 55 11.89 11.76 -16.19
C ILE A 55 10.62 11.64 -15.35
N GLY A 56 9.95 10.50 -15.42
CA GLY A 56 8.76 10.21 -14.63
C GLY A 56 8.33 8.75 -14.71
N SER A 57 7.45 8.36 -13.83
CA SER A 57 6.91 7.00 -13.75
C SER A 57 5.41 7.02 -13.48
N ILE A 58 4.75 5.91 -13.80
CA ILE A 58 3.38 5.61 -13.39
C ILE A 58 3.21 4.09 -13.29
N ALA A 59 2.61 3.64 -12.18
CA ALA A 59 2.10 2.28 -12.06
C ALA A 59 0.61 2.28 -12.40
N CYS A 60 0.18 1.36 -13.24
CA CYS A 60 -1.21 1.14 -13.60
C CYS A 60 -1.46 -0.37 -13.61
N VAL A 61 -1.44 -0.95 -12.42
CA VAL A 61 -1.54 -2.40 -12.21
C VAL A 61 -2.96 -2.87 -12.46
N LYS A 62 -3.08 -3.86 -13.33
CA LYS A 62 -4.32 -4.54 -13.65
C LYS A 62 -4.38 -5.86 -12.89
N TYR A 63 -5.18 -5.93 -11.82
CA TYR A 63 -5.36 -7.17 -11.08
C TYR A 63 -6.17 -8.19 -11.89
N ASN A 64 -7.26 -7.72 -12.51
CA ASN A 64 -8.13 -8.49 -13.40
C ASN A 64 -9.01 -7.55 -14.25
N SER A 65 -10.05 -8.07 -14.89
CA SER A 65 -10.99 -7.26 -15.69
C SER A 65 -11.89 -6.36 -14.82
N SER A 66 -12.09 -6.67 -13.55
CA SER A 66 -12.97 -5.89 -12.67
C SER A 66 -12.24 -4.77 -11.93
N TYR A 67 -10.93 -4.92 -11.66
CA TYR A 67 -10.19 -3.98 -10.81
C TYR A 67 -8.75 -3.73 -11.27
N GLY A 68 -8.36 -2.48 -11.24
CA GLY A 68 -6.99 -2.01 -11.42
C GLY A 68 -6.69 -0.82 -10.52
N PHE A 69 -5.42 -0.49 -10.39
CA PHE A 69 -4.98 0.60 -9.50
C PHE A 69 -3.88 1.44 -10.15
N ILE A 70 -3.96 2.76 -9.96
CA ILE A 70 -2.94 3.71 -10.41
C ILE A 70 -2.17 4.24 -9.20
N GLY A 71 -0.85 4.10 -9.25
CA GLY A 71 0.07 4.62 -8.25
C GLY A 71 1.42 5.01 -8.85
N LEU A 72 2.40 5.33 -8.01
CA LEU A 72 3.75 5.74 -8.43
C LEU A 72 3.75 6.78 -9.56
N PHE A 73 2.72 7.65 -9.60
CA PHE A 73 2.62 8.71 -10.60
C PHE A 73 3.51 9.88 -10.18
N ILE A 74 4.71 9.88 -10.71
CA ILE A 74 5.77 10.83 -10.36
C ILE A 74 6.32 11.42 -11.64
N VAL A 75 6.49 12.74 -11.66
CA VAL A 75 7.30 13.47 -12.66
C VAL A 75 8.35 14.26 -11.89
N LYS A 76 9.61 14.15 -12.29
CA LYS A 76 10.73 14.90 -11.70
C LYS A 76 10.41 16.39 -11.70
N LYS A 77 10.77 17.10 -10.62
CA LYS A 77 10.35 18.49 -10.36
C LYS A 77 10.65 19.42 -11.53
N GLU A 78 11.84 19.29 -12.12
CA GLU A 78 12.31 20.08 -13.24
C GLU A 78 11.51 19.90 -14.56
N PHE A 79 10.74 18.80 -14.68
CA PHE A 79 9.92 18.49 -15.86
C PHE A 79 8.42 18.63 -15.62
N ARG A 80 8.00 19.17 -14.46
CA ARG A 80 6.58 19.38 -14.14
C ARG A 80 6.04 20.56 -14.93
N ASN A 81 4.73 20.57 -15.15
CA ASN A 81 3.97 21.59 -15.89
C ASN A 81 4.32 21.70 -17.39
N MET A 82 5.10 20.76 -17.95
CA MET A 82 5.47 20.69 -19.37
C MET A 82 4.59 19.71 -20.17
N GLY A 83 3.52 19.15 -19.55
CA GLY A 83 2.60 18.23 -20.22
C GLY A 83 3.00 16.75 -20.18
N TYR A 84 4.21 16.38 -19.75
CA TYR A 84 4.68 15.00 -19.69
C TYR A 84 3.83 14.13 -18.78
N GLY A 85 3.42 14.63 -17.60
CA GLY A 85 2.54 13.95 -16.67
C GLY A 85 1.19 13.60 -17.31
N VAL A 86 0.60 14.51 -18.10
CA VAL A 86 -0.66 14.26 -18.81
C VAL A 86 -0.50 13.15 -19.85
N ARG A 87 0.66 13.06 -20.51
CA ARG A 87 0.94 11.99 -21.47
C ARG A 87 1.05 10.62 -20.78
N LEU A 88 1.78 10.53 -19.66
CA LEU A 88 1.84 9.32 -18.82
C LEU A 88 0.45 8.93 -18.31
N TRP A 89 -0.33 9.89 -17.82
CA TRP A 89 -1.67 9.67 -17.31
C TRP A 89 -2.62 9.11 -18.38
N LYS A 90 -2.62 9.70 -19.58
CA LYS A 90 -3.43 9.20 -20.70
C LYS A 90 -3.04 7.78 -21.09
N HIS A 91 -1.74 7.47 -21.07
CA HIS A 91 -1.23 6.12 -21.34
C HIS A 91 -1.75 5.11 -20.31
N ALA A 92 -1.73 5.45 -19.00
CA ALA A 92 -2.26 4.60 -17.95
C ALA A 92 -3.77 4.35 -18.09
N LEU A 93 -4.54 5.39 -18.41
CA LEU A 93 -5.98 5.25 -18.63
C LEU A 93 -6.30 4.40 -19.88
N ASP A 94 -5.51 4.51 -20.94
CA ASP A 94 -5.68 3.64 -22.12
C ASP A 94 -5.35 2.18 -21.78
N TYR A 95 -4.29 1.92 -21.02
CA TYR A 95 -3.95 0.57 -20.56
C TYR A 95 -5.07 -0.06 -19.72
N LEU A 96 -5.71 0.73 -18.85
CA LEU A 96 -6.80 0.29 -17.96
C LEU A 96 -8.21 0.48 -18.54
N LYS A 97 -8.38 0.86 -19.80
CA LYS A 97 -9.69 1.26 -20.39
C LYS A 97 -10.79 0.20 -20.29
N ASN A 98 -10.41 -1.09 -20.25
CA ASN A 98 -11.34 -2.21 -20.17
C ASN A 98 -11.48 -2.79 -18.75
N VAL A 99 -11.02 -2.06 -17.72
CA VAL A 99 -11.15 -2.46 -16.33
C VAL A 99 -12.40 -1.82 -15.75
N GLY A 100 -13.21 -2.61 -15.04
CA GLY A 100 -14.50 -2.16 -14.49
C GLY A 100 -14.41 -1.07 -13.43
N CYS A 101 -13.35 -1.10 -12.62
CA CYS A 101 -13.06 -0.09 -11.62
C CYS A 101 -11.56 0.20 -11.54
N ILE A 102 -11.19 1.47 -11.49
CA ILE A 102 -9.82 1.93 -11.33
C ILE A 102 -9.73 2.71 -10.01
N GLY A 103 -8.87 2.25 -9.09
CA GLY A 103 -8.57 2.94 -7.84
C GLY A 103 -7.30 3.78 -7.92
N LEU A 104 -7.19 4.77 -7.04
CA LEU A 104 -5.95 5.50 -6.76
C LEU A 104 -5.97 6.14 -5.36
N GLU A 105 -4.80 6.54 -4.87
CA GLU A 105 -4.64 7.43 -3.72
C GLU A 105 -4.17 8.81 -4.20
N ALA A 106 -4.99 9.82 -3.94
CA ALA A 106 -4.72 11.20 -4.34
C ALA A 106 -4.10 12.00 -3.18
N ALA A 107 -3.02 12.71 -3.44
CA ALA A 107 -2.57 13.76 -2.52
C ALA A 107 -3.64 14.88 -2.43
N PRO A 108 -3.80 15.58 -1.28
CA PRO A 108 -4.85 16.58 -1.10
C PRO A 108 -4.90 17.66 -2.18
N ASN A 109 -3.74 18.12 -2.62
CA ASN A 109 -3.61 19.15 -3.66
C ASN A 109 -3.82 18.64 -5.11
N ARG A 110 -4.14 17.35 -5.29
CA ARG A 110 -4.38 16.72 -6.59
C ARG A 110 -5.79 16.19 -6.76
N LEU A 111 -6.63 16.35 -5.77
CA LEU A 111 -8.01 15.86 -5.79
C LEU A 111 -8.79 16.32 -7.02
N ASP A 112 -8.77 17.64 -7.29
CA ASP A 112 -9.48 18.25 -8.41
C ASP A 112 -8.97 17.77 -9.77
N ASP A 113 -7.66 17.52 -9.87
CA ASP A 113 -7.07 16.99 -11.11
C ASP A 113 -7.66 15.63 -11.46
N TYR A 114 -7.76 14.71 -10.50
CA TYR A 114 -8.34 13.38 -10.73
C TYR A 114 -9.86 13.42 -10.93
N GLN A 115 -10.56 14.35 -10.27
CA GLN A 115 -11.99 14.55 -10.49
C GLN A 115 -12.31 14.94 -11.95
N ARG A 116 -11.49 15.79 -12.58
CA ARG A 116 -11.61 16.14 -14.01
C ARG A 116 -11.46 14.94 -14.94
N TRP A 117 -10.78 13.88 -14.48
CA TRP A 117 -10.65 12.61 -15.20
C TRP A 117 -11.73 11.59 -14.87
N GLY A 118 -12.75 11.99 -14.10
CA GLY A 118 -13.92 11.19 -13.76
C GLY A 118 -13.75 10.29 -12.54
N PHE A 119 -12.70 10.50 -11.73
CA PHE A 119 -12.57 9.83 -10.43
C PHE A 119 -13.43 10.50 -9.38
N LYS A 120 -14.02 9.71 -8.49
CA LYS A 120 -14.83 10.18 -7.37
C LYS A 120 -14.14 9.85 -6.06
N LYS A 121 -14.12 10.81 -5.13
CA LYS A 121 -13.62 10.59 -3.77
C LYS A 121 -14.50 9.57 -3.05
N SER A 122 -13.89 8.59 -2.41
CA SER A 122 -14.55 7.55 -1.62
C SER A 122 -14.27 7.73 -0.12
N SER A 123 -13.01 7.80 0.25
CA SER A 123 -12.59 7.85 1.65
C SER A 123 -11.33 8.67 1.84
N ILE A 124 -10.95 8.89 3.09
CA ILE A 124 -9.67 9.44 3.49
C ILE A 124 -8.81 8.28 3.99
N THR A 125 -7.56 8.23 3.56
CA THR A 125 -6.54 7.35 4.11
C THR A 125 -5.60 8.19 4.96
N ASN A 126 -5.56 7.90 6.25
CA ASN A 126 -4.69 8.58 7.22
C ASN A 126 -3.38 7.80 7.36
N ARG A 127 -2.25 8.51 7.27
CA ARG A 127 -0.95 7.95 7.62
C ARG A 127 -0.68 8.20 9.09
N TRP A 128 -0.46 7.13 9.82
CA TRP A 128 -0.14 7.10 11.22
C TRP A 128 1.34 6.80 11.42
N LYS A 129 1.92 7.42 12.46
CA LYS A 129 3.32 7.22 12.86
C LYS A 129 3.44 6.94 14.34
N LEU A 130 4.20 5.91 14.70
CA LEU A 130 4.73 5.66 16.03
C LEU A 130 6.22 5.97 16.01
N GLU A 131 6.72 6.82 16.91
CA GLU A 131 8.13 7.25 16.90
C GLU A 131 9.09 6.12 17.27
N GLY A 132 8.66 5.25 18.19
CA GLY A 132 9.42 4.08 18.59
C GLY A 132 8.60 3.16 19.48
N ILE A 133 9.07 1.94 19.69
CA ILE A 133 8.36 0.93 20.51
C ILE A 133 8.21 1.35 21.97
N GLN A 134 9.10 2.20 22.48
CA GLN A 134 9.01 2.74 23.84
C GLN A 134 7.75 3.60 24.06
N ASP A 135 7.18 4.14 22.98
CA ASP A 135 5.95 4.95 23.01
C ASP A 135 4.68 4.08 22.97
N LEU A 136 4.85 2.77 22.82
CA LEU A 136 3.74 1.83 22.79
C LEU A 136 3.30 1.50 24.23
N PRO A 137 2.12 1.98 24.66
CA PRO A 137 1.65 1.74 26.03
C PRO A 137 1.39 0.24 26.26
N ASN A 138 1.34 -0.17 27.52
CA ASN A 138 0.98 -1.53 27.86
C ASN A 138 -0.43 -1.84 27.35
N GLY A 139 -0.59 -2.98 26.64
CA GLY A 139 -1.84 -3.36 26.00
C GLY A 139 -2.91 -3.78 27.01
N ASN A 140 -4.14 -3.38 26.72
CA ASN A 140 -5.29 -3.67 27.57
C ASN A 140 -6.49 -4.28 26.81
N PHE A 141 -6.43 -4.36 25.45
CA PHE A 141 -7.59 -4.82 24.66
C PHE A 141 -7.62 -6.32 24.45
N TYR A 142 -6.46 -6.96 24.32
CA TYR A 142 -6.39 -8.40 24.16
C TYR A 142 -6.19 -9.10 25.49
N LYS A 143 -7.13 -9.97 25.83
CA LYS A 143 -6.97 -10.97 26.90
C LYS A 143 -6.61 -12.28 26.23
N ASP A 144 -5.44 -12.82 26.56
CA ASP A 144 -5.01 -14.13 26.08
C ASP A 144 -5.94 -15.20 26.64
N ASP A 145 -6.81 -15.72 25.77
CA ASP A 145 -7.78 -16.79 26.09
C ASP A 145 -7.43 -18.11 25.42
N ASN A 146 -6.23 -18.20 24.82
CA ASN A 146 -5.76 -19.37 24.06
C ASN A 146 -6.64 -19.77 22.85
N THR A 147 -7.53 -18.88 22.40
CA THR A 147 -8.40 -19.14 21.25
C THR A 147 -7.64 -19.08 19.94
N PHE A 148 -6.60 -18.23 19.88
CA PHE A 148 -5.81 -17.99 18.68
C PHE A 148 -4.32 -18.24 18.91
N SER A 149 -3.68 -18.86 17.92
CA SER A 149 -2.22 -18.97 17.86
C SER A 149 -1.65 -17.88 16.96
N VAL A 150 -0.62 -17.16 17.44
CA VAL A 150 0.14 -16.23 16.61
C VAL A 150 1.21 -17.00 15.85
N VAL A 151 1.02 -17.14 14.55
CA VAL A 151 1.88 -17.93 13.67
C VAL A 151 2.82 -16.99 12.90
N PRO A 152 4.15 -17.19 12.96
CA PRO A 152 5.11 -16.41 12.17
C PRO A 152 5.08 -16.79 10.68
N GLY A 153 5.60 -15.91 9.82
CA GLY A 153 5.49 -15.99 8.37
C GLY A 153 5.81 -17.33 7.72
N ASN A 154 6.83 -18.02 8.20
CA ASN A 154 7.25 -19.33 7.67
C ASN A 154 6.35 -20.51 8.08
N GLN A 155 5.42 -20.31 8.99
CA GLN A 155 4.46 -21.30 9.49
C GLN A 155 3.02 -20.96 9.14
N ILE A 156 2.78 -19.85 8.44
CA ILE A 156 1.44 -19.43 8.04
C ILE A 156 0.91 -20.36 6.97
N PRO A 157 -0.35 -20.88 7.12
CA PRO A 157 -1.04 -21.58 6.05
C PRO A 157 -1.34 -20.60 4.89
N PRO A 158 -0.62 -20.65 3.73
CA PRO A 158 -0.76 -19.62 2.70
C PRO A 158 -2.19 -19.49 2.18
N GLU A 159 -2.88 -20.62 2.00
CA GLU A 159 -4.25 -20.64 1.49
C GLU A 159 -5.24 -19.96 2.44
N ALA A 160 -5.10 -20.16 3.77
CA ALA A 160 -5.96 -19.52 4.75
C ALA A 160 -5.83 -17.98 4.70
N VAL A 161 -4.59 -17.48 4.53
CA VAL A 161 -4.34 -16.03 4.41
C VAL A 161 -4.84 -15.49 3.07
N LEU A 162 -4.65 -16.21 1.96
CA LEU A 162 -5.16 -15.80 0.64
C LEU A 162 -6.68 -15.71 0.62
N ILE A 163 -7.39 -16.68 1.22
CA ILE A 163 -8.84 -16.65 1.35
C ILE A 163 -9.27 -15.47 2.21
N TYR A 164 -8.63 -15.27 3.35
CA TYR A 164 -8.93 -14.19 4.29
C TYR A 164 -8.74 -12.80 3.66
N ASP A 165 -7.63 -12.57 2.94
CA ASP A 165 -7.35 -11.34 2.21
C ASP A 165 -8.40 -11.07 1.13
N SER A 166 -8.75 -12.10 0.33
CA SER A 166 -9.66 -11.95 -0.81
C SER A 166 -11.08 -11.49 -0.42
N GLN A 167 -11.48 -11.71 0.82
CA GLN A 167 -12.77 -11.29 1.36
C GLN A 167 -12.76 -9.84 1.88
N ARG A 168 -11.58 -9.21 2.02
CA ARG A 168 -11.38 -7.88 2.64
C ARG A 168 -10.81 -6.86 1.69
N GLU A 169 -10.41 -7.29 0.51
CA GLU A 169 -9.82 -6.46 -0.52
C GLU A 169 -10.78 -6.26 -1.72
N PRO A 170 -10.60 -5.21 -2.51
CA PRO A 170 -11.43 -4.92 -3.68
C PRO A 170 -11.54 -6.06 -4.69
N THR A 171 -10.54 -6.91 -4.72
CA THR A 171 -10.47 -8.09 -5.60
C THR A 171 -9.45 -9.08 -5.04
N PRO A 172 -9.60 -10.39 -5.31
CA PRO A 172 -8.55 -11.36 -5.04
C PRO A 172 -7.24 -10.95 -5.74
N ARG A 173 -6.13 -10.97 -4.97
CA ARG A 173 -4.82 -10.53 -5.44
C ARG A 173 -3.69 -11.55 -5.13
N PRO A 174 -3.86 -12.84 -5.51
CA PRO A 174 -2.94 -13.89 -5.09
C PRO A 174 -1.50 -13.67 -5.59
N HIS A 175 -1.31 -13.13 -6.80
CA HIS A 175 0.02 -12.84 -7.34
C HIS A 175 0.76 -11.80 -6.48
N PHE A 176 0.11 -10.70 -6.16
CA PHE A 176 0.65 -9.68 -5.28
C PHE A 176 0.94 -10.26 -3.89
N LEU A 177 -0.06 -10.90 -3.28
CA LEU A 177 0.02 -11.32 -1.88
C LEU A 177 1.07 -12.43 -1.68
N ASN A 178 1.21 -13.37 -2.61
CA ASN A 178 2.25 -14.40 -2.53
C ASN A 178 3.66 -13.82 -2.51
N ASP A 179 3.98 -12.88 -3.40
CA ASP A 179 5.28 -12.21 -3.43
C ASP A 179 5.46 -11.33 -2.19
N TRP A 180 4.39 -10.64 -1.76
CA TRP A 180 4.39 -9.77 -0.60
C TRP A 180 4.67 -10.52 0.70
N LEU A 181 4.06 -11.68 0.91
CA LEU A 181 4.24 -12.49 2.12
C LEU A 181 5.57 -13.25 2.14
N LYS A 182 6.09 -13.66 0.98
CA LYS A 182 7.36 -14.39 0.84
C LYS A 182 8.59 -13.51 0.82
N ASN A 183 8.42 -12.19 0.63
CA ASN A 183 9.55 -11.27 0.57
C ASN A 183 10.33 -11.27 1.89
N SER A 184 11.63 -11.47 1.81
CA SER A 184 12.54 -11.60 2.95
C SER A 184 12.77 -10.29 3.74
N PHE A 185 12.42 -9.14 3.16
CA PHE A 185 12.51 -7.87 3.85
C PHE A 185 11.28 -7.68 4.76
N GLY A 186 11.45 -7.95 6.05
CA GLY A 186 10.42 -7.77 7.06
C GLY A 186 9.83 -9.07 7.61
N ASN A 187 8.75 -8.93 8.36
CA ASN A 187 8.11 -10.03 9.08
C ASN A 187 6.62 -10.08 8.80
N VAL A 188 6.07 -11.28 8.77
CA VAL A 188 4.64 -11.56 8.67
C VAL A 188 4.20 -12.30 9.92
N SER A 189 3.01 -11.98 10.42
CA SER A 189 2.34 -12.73 11.49
C SER A 189 0.87 -12.92 11.13
N ALA A 190 0.31 -14.08 11.45
CA ALA A 190 -1.11 -14.36 11.32
C ALA A 190 -1.68 -14.90 12.63
N LEU A 191 -2.98 -14.73 12.80
CA LEU A 191 -3.77 -15.30 13.88
C LEU A 191 -4.60 -16.44 13.29
N VAL A 192 -4.38 -17.63 13.82
CA VAL A 192 -5.01 -18.86 13.34
C VAL A 192 -5.69 -19.56 14.52
N ASP A 193 -6.92 -20.00 14.33
CA ASP A 193 -7.64 -20.77 15.33
C ASP A 193 -7.23 -22.25 15.31
N ASN A 194 -7.80 -23.04 16.22
CA ASN A 194 -7.54 -24.48 16.34
C ASN A 194 -7.99 -25.29 15.11
N ASN A 195 -8.80 -24.71 14.23
CA ASN A 195 -9.25 -25.33 12.98
C ASN A 195 -8.38 -24.92 11.79
N GLY A 196 -7.36 -24.08 12.00
CA GLY A 196 -6.48 -23.58 10.95
C GLY A 196 -7.07 -22.39 10.16
N MET A 197 -8.17 -21.79 10.63
CA MET A 197 -8.76 -20.61 9.99
C MET A 197 -8.03 -19.33 10.39
N CYS A 198 -7.82 -18.44 9.42
CA CYS A 198 -7.20 -17.13 9.64
C CYS A 198 -8.25 -16.14 10.17
N HIS A 199 -7.91 -15.42 11.24
CA HIS A 199 -8.71 -14.36 11.88
C HIS A 199 -8.02 -13.00 11.85
N GLY A 200 -6.85 -12.94 11.26
CA GLY A 200 -6.10 -11.73 11.03
C GLY A 200 -4.68 -12.02 10.58
N PHE A 201 -4.12 -11.12 9.83
CA PHE A 201 -2.70 -11.16 9.50
C PHE A 201 -2.17 -9.75 9.24
N GLY A 202 -0.88 -9.61 9.37
CA GLY A 202 -0.19 -8.38 9.05
C GLY A 202 1.25 -8.61 8.63
N ARG A 203 1.77 -7.66 7.88
CA ARG A 203 3.17 -7.62 7.50
C ARG A 203 3.79 -6.29 7.94
N ILE A 204 5.00 -6.35 8.47
CA ILE A 204 5.86 -5.18 8.67
C ILE A 204 7.11 -5.33 7.83
N ARG A 205 7.56 -4.24 7.23
CA ARG A 205 8.76 -4.22 6.39
C ARG A 205 9.54 -2.92 6.56
N PRO A 206 10.89 -2.96 6.36
CA PRO A 206 11.67 -1.72 6.35
C PRO A 206 11.26 -0.85 5.18
N CYS A 207 11.24 0.47 5.41
CA CYS A 207 10.94 1.47 4.39
C CYS A 207 11.95 2.62 4.44
N MET A 208 12.04 3.35 3.33
CA MET A 208 12.91 4.50 3.17
C MET A 208 12.13 5.78 3.39
N LEU A 209 12.49 6.53 4.43
CA LEU A 209 11.88 7.83 4.73
C LEU A 209 12.48 8.93 3.85
N GLN A 210 11.75 10.04 3.73
CA GLN A 210 12.12 11.16 2.89
C GLN A 210 13.46 11.82 3.31
N ASP A 211 13.71 11.86 4.60
CA ASP A 211 14.93 12.39 5.24
C ASP A 211 16.14 11.45 5.16
N ASN A 212 16.06 10.39 4.36
CA ASN A 212 17.04 9.34 4.20
C ASN A 212 17.23 8.42 5.41
N ASN A 213 16.42 8.57 6.45
CA ASN A 213 16.36 7.63 7.55
C ASN A 213 15.65 6.34 7.15
N LYS A 214 15.91 5.27 7.89
CA LYS A 214 15.19 4.01 7.78
C LYS A 214 14.04 4.00 8.77
N GLY A 215 12.88 3.53 8.32
CA GLY A 215 11.71 3.29 9.15
C GLY A 215 11.13 1.93 8.88
N TRP A 216 10.00 1.64 9.48
CA TRP A 216 9.21 0.46 9.24
C TRP A 216 7.81 0.84 8.77
N ARG A 217 7.18 0.01 7.97
CA ARG A 217 5.81 0.22 7.50
C ARG A 217 5.00 -1.06 7.69
N ILE A 218 3.90 -0.94 8.44
CA ILE A 218 2.92 -2.03 8.58
C ILE A 218 1.96 -1.93 7.40
N GLY A 219 1.75 -3.06 6.73
CA GLY A 219 0.77 -3.20 5.66
C GLY A 219 0.97 -4.47 4.80
N PRO A 220 -0.12 -5.23 4.59
CA PRO A 220 -1.45 -5.06 5.15
C PRO A 220 -1.52 -5.34 6.65
N LEU A 221 -2.61 -4.87 7.29
CA LEU A 221 -3.03 -5.28 8.62
C LEU A 221 -4.53 -5.51 8.60
N LEU A 222 -4.94 -6.75 8.56
CA LEU A 222 -6.32 -7.19 8.53
C LEU A 222 -6.63 -7.99 9.80
N ALA A 223 -7.76 -7.72 10.43
CA ALA A 223 -8.18 -8.45 11.62
C ALA A 223 -9.70 -8.39 11.80
N ASP A 224 -10.28 -9.44 12.36
CA ASP A 224 -11.74 -9.51 12.59
C ASP A 224 -12.21 -8.49 13.63
N THR A 225 -11.35 -8.16 14.61
CA THR A 225 -11.68 -7.26 15.72
C THR A 225 -10.51 -6.37 16.13
N PRO A 226 -10.77 -5.21 16.81
CA PRO A 226 -9.71 -4.34 17.30
C PRO A 226 -8.69 -5.01 18.23
N PRO A 227 -9.08 -5.89 19.20
CA PRO A 227 -8.12 -6.59 20.03
C PRO A 227 -7.15 -7.48 19.24
N LEU A 228 -7.63 -8.13 18.17
CA LEU A 228 -6.78 -8.95 17.31
C LEU A 228 -5.83 -8.10 16.47
N ALA A 229 -6.29 -6.92 16.00
CA ALA A 229 -5.43 -5.95 15.32
C ALA A 229 -4.32 -5.44 16.25
N GLU A 230 -4.65 -5.11 17.51
CA GLU A 230 -3.66 -4.71 18.52
C GLU A 230 -2.61 -5.80 18.75
N LEU A 231 -3.05 -7.05 18.93
CA LEU A 231 -2.16 -8.18 19.13
C LEU A 231 -1.17 -8.34 17.98
N LEU A 232 -1.65 -8.22 16.72
CA LEU A 232 -0.81 -8.27 15.54
C LEU A 232 0.18 -7.11 15.50
N ILE A 233 -0.25 -5.87 15.76
CA ILE A 233 0.65 -4.71 15.81
C ILE A 233 1.78 -4.97 16.82
N ARG A 234 1.43 -5.32 18.06
CA ARG A 234 2.42 -5.59 19.13
C ARG A 234 3.41 -6.68 18.74
N LYS A 235 2.92 -7.73 18.07
CA LYS A 235 3.77 -8.82 17.61
C LYS A 235 4.74 -8.39 16.50
N LEU A 236 4.23 -7.61 15.53
CA LEU A 236 5.00 -7.15 14.38
C LEU A 236 6.08 -6.13 14.76
N VAL A 237 5.79 -5.22 15.71
CA VAL A 237 6.73 -4.16 16.10
C VAL A 237 7.72 -4.58 17.18
N ARG A 238 7.60 -5.78 17.72
CA ARG A 238 8.45 -6.26 18.80
C ARG A 238 9.94 -6.17 18.43
N ASN A 239 10.73 -5.51 19.30
CA ASN A 239 12.17 -5.31 19.13
C ASN A 239 12.59 -4.39 17.96
N LEU A 240 11.71 -3.48 17.52
CA LEU A 240 12.06 -2.48 16.51
C LEU A 240 12.36 -1.14 17.18
N GLU A 241 13.47 -0.51 16.83
CA GLU A 241 13.94 0.75 17.47
C GLU A 241 13.76 1.98 16.55
N ALA A 242 13.00 1.87 15.47
CA ALA A 242 12.82 2.96 14.51
C ALA A 242 11.34 3.35 14.36
N GLN A 243 11.10 4.47 13.68
CA GLN A 243 9.75 4.96 13.35
C GLN A 243 8.94 3.90 12.59
N ILE A 244 7.66 3.78 12.96
CA ILE A 244 6.74 2.83 12.34
C ILE A 244 5.60 3.61 11.69
N LEU A 245 5.37 3.37 10.40
CA LEU A 245 4.27 3.93 9.63
C LEU A 245 3.17 2.90 9.41
N LEU A 246 1.93 3.37 9.37
CA LEU A 246 0.75 2.59 9.01
C LEU A 246 -0.24 3.50 8.29
N ASP A 247 -0.81 3.03 7.18
CA ASP A 247 -1.82 3.76 6.41
C ASP A 247 -3.18 3.09 6.58
N CYS A 248 -4.17 3.82 7.11
CA CYS A 248 -5.50 3.27 7.40
C CYS A 248 -6.61 4.17 6.87
N SER A 249 -7.66 3.56 6.31
CA SER A 249 -8.86 4.28 5.88
C SER A 249 -9.69 4.77 7.05
N ASN A 250 -10.23 5.99 6.94
CA ASN A 250 -11.19 6.55 7.89
C ASN A 250 -12.54 5.81 7.92
N LEU A 251 -12.76 4.89 6.98
CA LEU A 251 -13.95 4.03 6.96
C LEU A 251 -13.88 2.89 7.98
N ASN A 252 -12.70 2.63 8.59
CA ASN A 252 -12.64 1.77 9.76
C ASN A 252 -12.98 2.56 11.02
N PRO A 253 -14.16 2.33 11.64
CA PRO A 253 -14.61 3.13 12.77
C PRO A 253 -13.78 2.90 14.04
N TYR A 254 -13.04 1.81 14.10
CA TYR A 254 -12.25 1.41 15.28
C TYR A 254 -10.78 1.81 15.19
N ALA A 255 -10.25 1.97 13.98
CA ALA A 255 -8.83 2.14 13.76
C ALA A 255 -8.26 3.41 14.39
N ASN A 256 -8.96 4.55 14.29
CA ASN A 256 -8.51 5.82 14.87
C ASN A 256 -8.34 5.71 16.38
N TYR A 257 -9.33 5.13 17.07
CA TYR A 257 -9.25 4.93 18.52
C TYR A 257 -8.13 3.96 18.90
N LEU A 258 -8.06 2.82 18.22
CA LEU A 258 -7.03 1.82 18.46
C LEU A 258 -5.62 2.41 18.27
N LEU A 259 -5.35 3.02 17.12
CA LEU A 259 -4.02 3.54 16.81
C LEU A 259 -3.62 4.69 17.73
N SER A 260 -4.56 5.61 18.05
CA SER A 260 -4.30 6.68 19.01
C SER A 260 -4.01 6.13 20.41
N SER A 261 -4.78 5.13 20.87
CA SER A 261 -4.56 4.50 22.19
C SER A 261 -3.23 3.74 22.25
N MET A 262 -2.71 3.29 21.11
CA MET A 262 -1.40 2.68 20.98
C MET A 262 -0.24 3.67 20.78
N GLY A 263 -0.50 4.98 20.90
CA GLY A 263 0.54 6.02 20.81
C GLY A 263 0.88 6.47 19.38
N PHE A 264 0.20 5.94 18.36
CA PHE A 264 0.36 6.44 16.99
C PHE A 264 -0.24 7.85 16.86
N LYS A 265 0.39 8.67 16.04
CA LYS A 265 -0.07 10.02 15.69
C LYS A 265 -0.32 10.12 14.18
N GLU A 266 -1.42 10.73 13.81
CA GLU A 266 -1.69 11.05 12.41
C GLU A 266 -0.74 12.13 11.93
N ILE A 267 -0.09 11.91 10.76
CA ILE A 267 0.92 12.82 10.20
C ILE A 267 0.58 13.34 8.81
N SER A 268 -0.24 12.65 8.05
CA SER A 268 -0.67 13.07 6.71
C SER A 268 -1.91 12.30 6.26
N GLN A 269 -2.54 12.77 5.19
CA GLN A 269 -3.71 12.15 4.58
C GLN A 269 -3.56 12.07 3.07
N THR A 270 -4.22 11.05 2.49
CA THR A 270 -4.52 10.94 1.06
C THR A 270 -6.02 10.68 0.88
N TYR A 271 -6.49 10.75 -0.36
CA TYR A 271 -7.87 10.48 -0.70
C TYR A 271 -7.96 9.27 -1.61
N ARG A 272 -8.61 8.20 -1.12
CA ARG A 272 -8.97 7.08 -1.98
C ARG A 272 -10.05 7.54 -2.96
N MET A 273 -9.76 7.34 -4.25
CA MET A 273 -10.67 7.69 -5.32
C MET A 273 -10.89 6.51 -6.26
N TYR A 274 -12.06 6.47 -6.87
CA TYR A 274 -12.41 5.44 -7.84
C TYR A 274 -13.03 6.03 -9.10
N LYS A 275 -12.75 5.38 -10.23
CA LYS A 275 -13.45 5.55 -11.50
C LYS A 275 -14.05 4.20 -11.91
N GLY A 276 -15.36 4.19 -12.18
CA GLY A 276 -16.14 2.96 -12.39
C GLY A 276 -16.95 2.57 -11.15
N ILE A 277 -17.33 1.31 -11.05
CA ILE A 277 -18.14 0.78 -9.94
C ILE A 277 -17.22 0.51 -8.74
N GLN A 278 -17.39 1.31 -7.70
CA GLN A 278 -16.59 1.15 -6.47
C GLN A 278 -16.85 -0.22 -5.84
N PRO A 279 -15.77 -0.98 -5.50
CA PRO A 279 -15.93 -2.26 -4.82
C PRO A 279 -16.40 -2.06 -3.38
N SER A 280 -17.16 -3.03 -2.86
CA SER A 280 -17.56 -3.09 -1.45
C SER A 280 -16.58 -3.98 -0.69
N CYS A 281 -16.01 -3.44 0.40
CA CYS A 281 -15.09 -4.16 1.28
C CYS A 281 -15.51 -3.96 2.74
N PRO A 282 -15.28 -4.95 3.62
CA PRO A 282 -15.54 -4.83 5.06
C PRO A 282 -14.46 -3.96 5.72
N MET A 283 -14.51 -2.65 5.49
CA MET A 283 -13.47 -1.70 5.93
C MET A 283 -13.25 -1.69 7.44
N ASN A 284 -14.24 -2.11 8.24
CA ASN A 284 -14.09 -2.27 9.70
C ASN A 284 -13.10 -3.38 10.12
N GLN A 285 -12.67 -4.23 9.18
CA GLN A 285 -11.67 -5.27 9.38
C GLN A 285 -10.31 -4.94 8.71
N VAL A 286 -10.18 -3.76 8.08
CA VAL A 286 -8.96 -3.28 7.44
C VAL A 286 -8.34 -2.20 8.32
N TYR A 287 -7.32 -2.56 9.10
CA TYR A 287 -6.60 -1.67 10.00
C TYR A 287 -5.35 -1.07 9.37
N GLY A 288 -4.86 -1.65 8.29
CA GLY A 288 -3.74 -1.13 7.51
C GLY A 288 -3.79 -1.59 6.07
N LEU A 289 -3.66 -0.65 5.14
CA LEU A 289 -3.53 -0.94 3.71
C LEU A 289 -2.16 -1.57 3.42
N ALA A 290 -2.08 -2.44 2.43
CA ALA A 290 -0.82 -3.05 2.03
C ALA A 290 0.20 -1.98 1.60
N CYS A 291 -0.24 -1.06 0.77
CA CYS A 291 0.51 0.12 0.32
C CYS A 291 -0.47 1.13 -0.30
N LEU A 292 -0.02 2.36 -0.51
CA LEU A 292 -0.82 3.40 -1.18
C LEU A 292 -0.69 3.34 -2.70
N GLU A 293 0.30 2.61 -3.19
CA GLU A 293 0.70 2.59 -4.59
C GLU A 293 -0.07 1.56 -5.42
N LEU A 294 -0.60 0.52 -4.77
CA LEU A 294 -1.38 -0.55 -5.41
C LEU A 294 -2.76 -0.79 -4.78
N GLY A 295 -3.09 -0.10 -3.68
CA GLY A 295 -4.37 -0.22 -2.99
C GLY A 295 -4.41 -1.18 -1.83
#